data_2dc5c2cc3c27cb12717a8f61958183a8
#
_entry.id   2dc5c2cc3c27cb12717a8f61958183a8
#
_cell.length_a   1.000
_cell.length_b   1.000
_cell.length_c   1.000
_cell.angle_alpha   90.00
_cell.angle_beta   90.00
_cell.angle_gamma   90.00
#
_symmetry.space_group_name_H-M   'P 1'
#
loop_
_entity.id
_entity.type
_entity.pdbx_description
1 polymer ?
#
loop_
_entity_poly.entity_id
_entity_poly.type
_entity_poly.pdbx_seq_one_letter_code
_entity_poly.pdbx_strand_id
1 'polypeptide(L)'
;MDTKLEFGKKDIISTIIIENYERFLDVKKSLVPTKYVDNIRETVEKLISCKDINLGFAQYICPNCHESHKIGFTCKCKFCNSCGKVYADKWIEKQKTLMLDVPHRNMVFTIPDKFRMAIYNNIDLIKSFSEAISSVLLSSLNSSFKTTKNPRRLKKTSKGIVKPAIICVLHTFGRDLKFNPHFHLIVACGGFKNDGTFKKVNYFNYDSLRLS
;
A
#
# COMPACT_ATOMS: atom_id res chain seq x y z
N MET A 1 39.98 4.27 19.69
CA MET A 1 40.27 3.88 18.29
C MET A 1 38.96 3.96 17.53
N ASP A 2 38.71 5.12 16.93
CA ASP A 2 37.48 5.34 16.15
C ASP A 2 37.63 4.65 14.79
N THR A 3 37.10 3.46 14.67
CA THR A 3 36.91 2.84 13.36
C THR A 3 35.77 3.55 12.63
N LYS A 4 36.11 4.65 11.93
CA LYS A 4 35.21 5.16 10.87
C LYS A 4 35.06 4.05 9.84
N LEU A 5 33.92 3.38 9.87
CA LEU A 5 33.50 2.47 8.82
C LEU A 5 33.40 3.27 7.52
N GLU A 6 34.33 3.05 6.59
CA GLU A 6 34.21 3.54 5.22
C GLU A 6 33.04 2.81 4.54
N PHE A 7 31.89 3.41 4.62
CA PHE A 7 30.72 2.91 3.93
C PHE A 7 30.81 3.32 2.45
N GLY A 8 30.62 2.35 1.54
CA GLY A 8 30.43 2.65 0.13
C GLY A 8 29.33 3.71 -0.07
N LYS A 9 29.25 4.32 -1.23
CA LYS A 9 28.37 5.47 -1.54
C LYS A 9 26.93 5.19 -1.10
N LYS A 10 26.58 5.60 0.13
CA LYS A 10 25.25 5.41 0.72
C LYS A 10 24.25 6.37 0.08
N ASP A 11 23.01 5.92 -0.05
CA ASP A 11 21.95 6.83 -0.47
C ASP A 11 21.67 7.88 0.63
N ILE A 12 21.05 8.99 0.22
CA ILE A 12 20.78 10.14 1.10
C ILE A 12 19.98 9.73 2.35
N ILE A 13 19.03 8.83 2.21
CA ILE A 13 18.19 8.38 3.34
C ILE A 13 19.02 7.61 4.36
N SER A 14 19.88 6.70 3.92
CA SER A 14 20.78 5.96 4.81
C SER A 14 21.70 6.90 5.57
N THR A 15 22.24 7.94 4.89
CA THR A 15 23.07 8.97 5.52
C THR A 15 22.29 9.74 6.59
N ILE A 16 21.11 10.25 6.28
CA ILE A 16 20.26 10.97 7.24
C ILE A 16 19.94 10.11 8.47
N ILE A 17 19.64 8.83 8.26
CA ILE A 17 19.33 7.92 9.36
C ILE A 17 20.55 7.72 10.25
N ILE A 18 21.73 7.43 9.67
CA ILE A 18 22.96 7.22 10.44
C ILE A 18 23.27 8.44 11.30
N GLU A 19 23.14 9.65 10.76
CA GLU A 19 23.45 10.89 11.45
C GLU A 19 22.45 11.27 12.55
N ASN A 20 21.21 10.80 12.45
CA ASN A 20 20.12 11.28 13.32
C ASN A 20 19.47 10.22 14.17
N TYR A 21 19.76 8.93 13.98
CA TYR A 21 19.02 7.85 14.64
C TYR A 21 19.18 7.83 16.16
N GLU A 22 20.41 8.00 16.66
CA GLU A 22 20.67 8.05 18.12
C GLU A 22 19.94 9.23 18.75
N ARG A 23 20.07 10.42 18.15
CA ARG A 23 19.32 11.60 18.60
C ARG A 23 17.81 11.39 18.59
N PHE A 24 17.28 10.70 17.57
CA PHE A 24 15.87 10.35 17.52
C PHE A 24 15.46 9.44 18.70
N LEU A 25 16.27 8.44 19.00
CA LEU A 25 16.03 7.55 20.14
C LEU A 25 15.98 8.32 21.46
N ASP A 26 16.94 9.21 21.70
CA ASP A 26 17.01 9.99 22.94
C ASP A 26 15.80 10.91 23.10
N VAL A 27 15.38 11.60 22.04
CA VAL A 27 14.32 12.63 22.11
C VAL A 27 12.93 12.03 21.98
N LYS A 28 12.76 10.95 21.24
CA LYS A 28 11.43 10.43 20.81
C LYS A 28 11.09 9.05 21.34
N LYS A 29 12.02 8.37 22.01
CA LYS A 29 11.79 7.00 22.52
C LYS A 29 10.53 6.88 23.38
N SER A 30 10.24 7.88 24.20
CA SER A 30 9.03 7.91 25.04
C SER A 30 7.72 8.01 24.26
N LEU A 31 7.78 8.46 22.99
CA LEU A 31 6.61 8.56 22.11
C LEU A 31 6.39 7.30 21.27
N VAL A 32 7.35 6.39 21.26
CA VAL A 32 7.26 5.13 20.51
C VAL A 32 6.78 4.04 21.48
N PRO A 33 5.64 3.37 21.19
CA PRO A 33 5.22 2.24 22.02
C PRO A 33 6.31 1.17 22.06
N THR A 34 6.58 0.65 23.27
CA THR A 34 7.69 -0.29 23.53
C THR A 34 7.69 -1.50 22.59
N LYS A 35 6.50 -1.99 22.25
CA LYS A 35 6.31 -3.12 21.32
C LYS A 35 6.87 -2.89 19.91
N TYR A 36 7.15 -1.65 19.51
CA TYR A 36 7.66 -1.32 18.18
C TYR A 36 9.15 -0.97 18.17
N VAL A 37 9.79 -0.78 19.33
CA VAL A 37 11.18 -0.32 19.41
C VAL A 37 12.13 -1.28 18.71
N ASP A 38 12.00 -2.59 18.97
CA ASP A 38 12.88 -3.59 18.36
C ASP A 38 12.67 -3.70 16.84
N ASN A 39 11.41 -3.62 16.40
CA ASN A 39 11.09 -3.61 14.96
C ASN A 39 11.68 -2.38 14.24
N ILE A 40 11.65 -1.20 14.89
CA ILE A 40 12.26 0.02 14.35
C ILE A 40 13.76 -0.16 14.24
N ARG A 41 14.42 -0.67 15.29
CA ARG A 41 15.86 -0.93 15.30
C ARG A 41 16.25 -1.88 14.17
N GLU A 42 15.61 -3.03 14.06
CA GLU A 42 15.86 -4.01 13.01
C GLU A 42 15.65 -3.42 11.60
N THR A 43 14.62 -2.58 11.44
CA THR A 43 14.34 -1.90 10.17
C THR A 43 15.44 -0.92 9.81
N VAL A 44 15.93 -0.14 10.78
CA VAL A 44 17.03 0.80 10.61
C VAL A 44 18.32 0.07 10.25
N GLU A 45 18.70 -0.96 11.00
CA GLU A 45 19.88 -1.77 10.73
C GLU A 45 19.85 -2.38 9.32
N LYS A 46 18.74 -2.96 8.91
CA LYS A 46 18.55 -3.46 7.53
C LYS A 46 18.71 -2.38 6.49
N LEU A 47 18.22 -1.17 6.76
CA LEU A 47 18.25 -0.08 5.80
C LEU A 47 19.67 0.47 5.63
N ILE A 48 20.39 0.71 6.72
CA ILE A 48 21.77 1.22 6.67
C ILE A 48 22.77 0.22 6.11
N SER A 49 22.49 -1.08 6.24
CA SER A 49 23.33 -2.16 5.70
C SER A 49 23.00 -2.55 4.25
N CYS A 50 22.01 -1.90 3.64
CA CYS A 50 21.56 -2.25 2.30
C CYS A 50 22.66 -2.05 1.25
N LYS A 51 22.96 -3.11 0.48
CA LYS A 51 24.01 -3.16 -0.55
C LYS A 51 25.45 -2.93 -0.03
N ASP A 52 25.67 -3.07 1.27
CA ASP A 52 27.01 -3.05 1.81
C ASP A 52 27.73 -4.34 1.43
N ILE A 53 28.78 -4.21 0.59
CA ILE A 53 29.56 -5.36 0.10
C ILE A 53 30.35 -6.04 1.22
N ASN A 54 30.64 -5.35 2.34
CA ASN A 54 31.33 -5.93 3.49
C ASN A 54 30.42 -6.92 4.26
N LEU A 55 29.11 -6.80 4.12
CA LEU A 55 28.12 -7.69 4.73
C LEU A 55 27.68 -8.85 3.81
N GLY A 56 28.28 -8.92 2.63
CA GLY A 56 28.05 -9.98 1.66
C GLY A 56 27.65 -9.45 0.29
N PHE A 57 28.04 -10.18 -0.72
CA PHE A 57 27.79 -9.81 -2.12
C PHE A 57 27.64 -11.05 -3.02
N ALA A 58 27.04 -10.86 -4.17
CA ALA A 58 27.14 -11.75 -5.31
C ALA A 58 28.19 -11.20 -6.27
N GLN A 59 29.07 -12.06 -6.77
CA GLN A 59 30.07 -11.72 -7.78
C GLN A 59 29.67 -12.30 -9.12
N TYR A 60 29.59 -11.44 -10.11
CA TYR A 60 29.34 -11.81 -11.50
C TYR A 60 30.67 -11.68 -12.25
N ILE A 61 31.01 -12.69 -13.04
CA ILE A 61 32.20 -12.71 -13.87
C ILE A 61 31.75 -12.82 -15.33
N CYS A 62 32.22 -11.90 -16.16
CA CYS A 62 31.95 -11.95 -17.60
C CYS A 62 32.68 -13.16 -18.21
N PRO A 63 31.99 -14.06 -18.90
CA PRO A 63 32.62 -15.23 -19.52
C PRO A 63 33.57 -14.87 -20.68
N ASN A 64 33.44 -13.68 -21.28
CA ASN A 64 34.22 -13.27 -22.43
C ASN A 64 35.50 -12.48 -22.05
N CYS A 65 35.37 -11.49 -21.13
CA CYS A 65 36.47 -10.60 -20.75
C CYS A 65 37.00 -10.87 -19.35
N HIS A 66 36.37 -11.78 -18.59
CA HIS A 66 36.69 -12.13 -17.19
C HIS A 66 36.63 -10.95 -16.21
N GLU A 67 36.09 -9.78 -16.64
CA GLU A 67 35.76 -8.72 -15.70
C GLU A 67 34.78 -9.18 -14.63
N SER A 68 35.05 -8.79 -13.38
CA SER A 68 34.19 -9.14 -12.28
C SER A 68 33.47 -7.93 -11.71
N HIS A 69 32.19 -8.10 -11.38
CA HIS A 69 31.36 -7.09 -10.77
C HIS A 69 30.71 -7.62 -9.48
N LYS A 70 30.92 -6.91 -8.36
CA LYS A 70 30.35 -7.27 -7.07
C LYS A 70 29.08 -6.47 -6.81
N ILE A 71 28.02 -7.14 -6.41
CA ILE A 71 26.73 -6.54 -6.04
C ILE A 71 26.40 -6.94 -4.61
N GLY A 72 26.36 -5.98 -3.69
CA GLY A 72 26.00 -6.18 -2.30
C GLY A 72 24.55 -6.66 -2.14
N PHE A 73 24.30 -7.50 -1.14
CA PHE A 73 22.95 -8.00 -0.88
C PHE A 73 21.97 -6.89 -0.49
N THR A 74 20.74 -7.00 -0.94
CA THR A 74 19.68 -6.03 -0.72
C THR A 74 18.90 -6.34 0.56
N CYS A 75 18.49 -5.30 1.30
CA CYS A 75 17.75 -5.44 2.56
C CYS A 75 16.30 -5.90 2.38
N LYS A 76 15.74 -5.84 1.17
CA LYS A 76 14.33 -6.12 0.85
C LYS A 76 13.32 -5.30 1.68
N CYS A 77 13.78 -4.28 2.39
CA CYS A 77 12.95 -3.41 3.22
C CYS A 77 12.15 -2.44 2.34
N LYS A 78 10.86 -2.27 2.63
CA LYS A 78 9.98 -1.35 1.90
C LYS A 78 10.32 0.12 2.15
N PHE A 79 10.96 0.44 3.27
CA PHE A 79 11.41 1.79 3.60
C PHE A 79 12.73 2.18 2.89
N CYS A 80 13.47 1.21 2.39
CA CYS A 80 14.66 1.49 1.60
C CYS A 80 14.25 2.01 0.21
N ASN A 81 14.75 3.18 -0.18
CA ASN A 81 14.43 3.80 -1.47
C ASN A 81 14.67 2.85 -2.66
N SER A 82 15.79 2.16 -2.63
CA SER A 82 16.17 1.23 -3.69
C SER A 82 15.31 -0.03 -3.71
N CYS A 83 15.17 -0.69 -2.56
CA CYS A 83 14.40 -1.94 -2.45
C CYS A 83 12.90 -1.68 -2.54
N GLY A 84 12.41 -0.60 -1.92
CA GLY A 84 11.01 -0.19 -1.96
C GLY A 84 10.56 0.15 -3.37
N LYS A 85 11.41 0.85 -4.15
CA LYS A 85 11.12 1.12 -5.56
C LYS A 85 10.98 -0.18 -6.36
N VAL A 86 11.92 -1.09 -6.26
CA VAL A 86 11.87 -2.39 -6.97
C VAL A 86 10.62 -3.18 -6.57
N TYR A 87 10.26 -3.15 -5.28
CA TYR A 87 9.03 -3.78 -4.81
C TYR A 87 7.79 -3.13 -5.42
N ALA A 88 7.72 -1.80 -5.43
CA ALA A 88 6.59 -1.06 -5.99
C ALA A 88 6.46 -1.30 -7.50
N ASP A 89 7.56 -1.25 -8.25
CA ASP A 89 7.56 -1.48 -9.70
C ASP A 89 7.04 -2.90 -10.03
N LYS A 90 7.52 -3.93 -9.35
CA LYS A 90 7.03 -5.31 -9.52
C LYS A 90 5.55 -5.45 -9.16
N TRP A 91 5.10 -4.78 -8.10
CA TRP A 91 3.71 -4.80 -7.70
C TRP A 91 2.83 -4.11 -8.75
N ILE A 92 3.25 -2.95 -9.27
CA ILE A 92 2.55 -2.20 -10.33
C ILE A 92 2.40 -3.06 -11.59
N GLU A 93 3.49 -3.69 -12.05
CA GLU A 93 3.44 -4.57 -13.22
C GLU A 93 2.43 -5.71 -13.02
N LYS A 94 2.46 -6.35 -11.85
CA LYS A 94 1.46 -7.38 -11.52
C LYS A 94 0.03 -6.82 -11.51
N GLN A 95 -0.20 -5.60 -10.98
CA GLN A 95 -1.55 -5.02 -10.99
C GLN A 95 -2.01 -4.68 -12.39
N LYS A 96 -1.12 -4.16 -13.26
CA LYS A 96 -1.45 -3.87 -14.66
C LYS A 96 -2.00 -5.11 -15.40
N THR A 97 -1.43 -6.28 -15.16
CA THR A 97 -1.91 -7.52 -15.80
C THR A 97 -3.29 -7.97 -15.30
N LEU A 98 -3.71 -7.50 -14.13
CA LEU A 98 -5.00 -7.83 -13.52
C LEU A 98 -6.09 -6.77 -13.80
N MET A 99 -5.68 -5.60 -14.31
CA MET A 99 -6.64 -4.53 -14.62
C MET A 99 -7.50 -4.91 -15.82
N LEU A 100 -8.80 -4.64 -15.69
CA LEU A 100 -9.74 -4.81 -16.77
C LEU A 100 -9.61 -3.65 -17.77
N ASP A 101 -9.83 -3.93 -19.05
CA ASP A 101 -9.91 -2.89 -20.09
C ASP A 101 -11.29 -2.19 -20.06
N VAL A 102 -11.51 -1.43 -18.99
CA VAL A 102 -12.73 -0.65 -18.75
C VAL A 102 -12.36 0.67 -18.06
N PRO A 103 -13.21 1.69 -18.12
CA PRO A 103 -12.99 2.91 -17.34
C PRO A 103 -12.90 2.60 -15.84
N HIS A 104 -11.99 3.29 -15.15
CA HIS A 104 -11.81 3.19 -13.71
C HIS A 104 -12.06 4.54 -13.03
N ARG A 105 -12.42 4.51 -11.75
CA ARG A 105 -12.53 5.67 -10.87
C ARG A 105 -11.49 5.56 -9.75
N ASN A 106 -10.83 6.68 -9.49
CA ASN A 106 -10.02 6.83 -8.28
C ASN A 106 -10.92 7.33 -7.15
N MET A 107 -10.92 6.62 -6.03
CA MET A 107 -11.68 6.98 -4.83
C MET A 107 -10.74 6.98 -3.63
N VAL A 108 -10.97 7.91 -2.69
CA VAL A 108 -10.22 7.96 -1.44
C VAL A 108 -11.20 7.85 -0.29
N PHE A 109 -10.96 6.87 0.58
CA PHE A 109 -11.71 6.72 1.83
C PHE A 109 -10.82 7.11 2.98
N THR A 110 -11.21 8.16 3.69
CA THR A 110 -10.48 8.68 4.85
C THR A 110 -11.12 8.21 6.13
N ILE A 111 -10.29 7.96 7.14
CA ILE A 111 -10.75 7.62 8.48
C ILE A 111 -10.84 8.90 9.31
N PRO A 112 -12.00 9.20 9.92
CA PRO A 112 -12.15 10.37 10.76
C PRO A 112 -11.10 10.41 11.90
N ASP A 113 -10.61 11.60 12.24
CA ASP A 113 -9.53 11.83 13.21
C ASP A 113 -9.76 11.12 14.53
N LYS A 114 -11.00 11.15 15.03
CA LYS A 114 -11.39 10.50 16.30
C LYS A 114 -11.14 8.99 16.35
N PHE A 115 -11.06 8.32 15.20
CA PHE A 115 -10.80 6.87 15.12
C PHE A 115 -9.33 6.54 14.86
N ARG A 116 -8.49 7.50 14.48
CA ARG A 116 -7.09 7.24 14.11
C ARG A 116 -6.29 6.64 15.26
N MET A 117 -6.48 7.15 16.49
CA MET A 117 -5.80 6.61 17.66
C MET A 117 -6.25 5.19 18.02
N ALA A 118 -7.52 4.86 17.81
CA ALA A 118 -7.99 3.49 18.00
C ALA A 118 -7.28 2.53 17.04
N ILE A 119 -7.12 2.93 15.76
CA ILE A 119 -6.40 2.15 14.76
C ILE A 119 -4.89 2.07 15.07
N TYR A 120 -4.28 3.16 15.54
CA TYR A 120 -2.88 3.15 15.96
C TYR A 120 -2.62 2.13 17.07
N ASN A 121 -3.53 2.03 18.01
CA ASN A 121 -3.44 1.07 19.12
C ASN A 121 -3.82 -0.36 18.73
N ASN A 122 -4.71 -0.52 17.74
CA ASN A 122 -5.15 -1.82 17.24
C ASN A 122 -5.20 -1.81 15.71
N ILE A 123 -4.11 -2.27 15.10
CA ILE A 123 -3.95 -2.28 13.64
C ILE A 123 -4.95 -3.22 12.93
N ASP A 124 -5.51 -4.21 13.62
CA ASP A 124 -6.49 -5.14 13.05
C ASP A 124 -7.79 -4.44 12.63
N LEU A 125 -8.08 -3.26 13.22
CA LEU A 125 -9.20 -2.43 12.81
C LEU A 125 -9.10 -1.97 11.35
N ILE A 126 -7.89 -1.91 10.77
CA ILE A 126 -7.70 -1.60 9.34
C ILE A 126 -8.39 -2.62 8.46
N LYS A 127 -8.34 -3.90 8.84
CA LYS A 127 -9.03 -4.97 8.11
C LYS A 127 -10.54 -4.72 8.12
N SER A 128 -11.14 -4.43 9.28
CA SER A 128 -12.56 -4.13 9.41
C SER A 128 -12.97 -2.92 8.56
N PHE A 129 -12.13 -1.88 8.50
CA PHE A 129 -12.37 -0.73 7.62
C PHE A 129 -12.33 -1.11 6.13
N SER A 130 -11.40 -1.93 5.71
CA SER A 130 -11.33 -2.38 4.31
C SER A 130 -12.53 -3.23 3.92
N GLU A 131 -13.03 -4.06 4.83
CA GLU A 131 -14.26 -4.84 4.64
C GLU A 131 -15.50 -3.94 4.56
N ALA A 132 -15.58 -2.93 5.42
CA ALA A 132 -16.66 -1.94 5.38
C ALA A 132 -16.66 -1.16 4.05
N ILE A 133 -15.50 -0.68 3.59
CA ILE A 133 -15.37 -0.01 2.28
C ILE A 133 -15.85 -0.93 1.15
N SER A 134 -15.46 -2.19 1.15
CA SER A 134 -15.86 -3.16 0.15
C SER A 134 -17.38 -3.38 0.16
N SER A 135 -17.98 -3.47 1.34
CA SER A 135 -19.42 -3.63 1.53
C SER A 135 -20.20 -2.41 1.01
N VAL A 136 -19.74 -1.20 1.34
CA VAL A 136 -20.35 0.06 0.90
C VAL A 136 -20.29 0.20 -0.62
N LEU A 137 -19.14 -0.09 -1.24
CA LEU A 137 -18.98 -0.07 -2.69
C LEU A 137 -19.87 -1.10 -3.38
N LEU A 138 -19.93 -2.30 -2.85
CA LEU A 138 -20.81 -3.36 -3.37
C LEU A 138 -22.28 -2.94 -3.30
N SER A 139 -22.72 -2.37 -2.19
CA SER A 139 -24.07 -1.86 -2.00
C SER A 139 -24.39 -0.74 -2.98
N SER A 140 -23.49 0.24 -3.12
CA SER A 140 -23.64 1.38 -4.05
C SER A 140 -23.73 0.92 -5.51
N LEU A 141 -22.86 -0.01 -5.94
CA LEU A 141 -22.92 -0.58 -7.28
C LEU A 141 -24.23 -1.32 -7.52
N ASN A 142 -24.66 -2.15 -6.58
CA ASN A 142 -25.90 -2.91 -6.72
C ASN A 142 -27.15 -2.00 -6.70
N SER A 143 -27.13 -0.89 -5.95
CA SER A 143 -28.20 0.12 -5.97
C SER A 143 -28.29 0.83 -7.32
N SER A 144 -27.16 1.18 -7.92
CA SER A 144 -27.10 1.78 -9.26
C SER A 144 -27.70 0.92 -10.36
N PHE A 145 -27.74 -0.39 -10.16
CA PHE A 145 -28.41 -1.32 -11.08
C PHE A 145 -29.92 -1.51 -10.82
N LYS A 146 -30.43 -1.04 -9.67
CA LYS A 146 -31.86 -1.17 -9.31
C LYS A 146 -32.73 -0.06 -9.93
N THR A 147 -32.16 1.02 -10.42
CA THR A 147 -32.92 2.15 -10.99
C THR A 147 -33.43 1.87 -12.40
N THR A 148 -34.38 0.96 -12.54
CA THR A 148 -35.34 0.95 -13.65
C THR A 148 -36.63 1.60 -13.14
N LYS A 149 -37.00 2.73 -13.77
CA LYS A 149 -38.18 3.56 -13.42
C LYS A 149 -39.54 2.84 -13.54
N ASN A 150 -39.60 1.51 -13.69
CA ASN A 150 -40.82 0.77 -13.90
C ASN A 150 -41.08 -0.26 -12.80
N PRO A 151 -41.93 0.06 -11.79
CA PRO A 151 -42.23 -0.85 -10.66
C PRO A 151 -42.81 -2.20 -11.08
N ARG A 152 -43.47 -2.28 -12.23
CA ARG A 152 -44.09 -3.53 -12.73
C ARG A 152 -43.08 -4.54 -13.29
N ARG A 153 -41.84 -4.12 -13.61
CA ARG A 153 -40.75 -5.02 -14.05
C ARG A 153 -39.86 -5.56 -12.90
N LEU A 154 -40.18 -5.18 -11.66
CA LEU A 154 -39.43 -5.61 -10.47
C LEU A 154 -39.72 -7.05 -10.03
N LYS A 155 -40.75 -7.70 -10.64
CA LYS A 155 -41.04 -9.12 -10.36
C LYS A 155 -40.21 -10.00 -11.29
N LYS A 156 -39.29 -10.79 -10.69
CA LYS A 156 -38.57 -11.93 -11.30
C LYS A 156 -37.37 -11.64 -12.20
N THR A 157 -36.45 -10.75 -11.85
CA THR A 157 -35.08 -11.04 -12.23
C THR A 157 -34.30 -11.25 -10.95
N SER A 158 -33.78 -12.45 -10.76
CA SER A 158 -32.68 -12.75 -9.83
C SER A 158 -31.53 -11.83 -10.23
N LYS A 159 -31.55 -10.59 -9.69
CA LYS A 159 -30.52 -9.57 -9.97
C LYS A 159 -29.25 -10.10 -9.36
N GLY A 160 -28.43 -10.74 -10.19
CA GLY A 160 -27.15 -11.24 -9.79
C GLY A 160 -26.35 -10.13 -9.09
N ILE A 161 -25.83 -10.46 -7.91
CA ILE A 161 -24.91 -9.59 -7.17
C ILE A 161 -23.74 -9.28 -8.08
N VAL A 162 -23.52 -7.99 -8.36
CA VAL A 162 -22.40 -7.57 -9.19
C VAL A 162 -21.17 -7.45 -8.30
N LYS A 163 -20.12 -8.17 -8.64
CA LYS A 163 -18.83 -8.13 -7.93
C LYS A 163 -17.94 -7.07 -8.59
N PRO A 164 -17.57 -5.99 -7.87
CA PRO A 164 -16.68 -4.98 -8.42
C PRO A 164 -15.24 -5.51 -8.51
N ALA A 165 -14.49 -5.00 -9.50
CA ALA A 165 -13.04 -5.14 -9.53
C ALA A 165 -12.43 -3.91 -8.86
N ILE A 166 -11.66 -4.11 -7.78
CA ILE A 166 -11.12 -3.05 -6.94
C ILE A 166 -9.64 -3.34 -6.65
N ILE A 167 -8.78 -2.35 -6.88
CA ILE A 167 -7.43 -2.31 -6.31
C ILE A 167 -7.49 -1.35 -5.13
N CYS A 168 -7.12 -1.83 -3.95
CA CYS A 168 -7.15 -1.04 -2.72
C CYS A 168 -5.76 -0.96 -2.12
N VAL A 169 -5.27 0.26 -1.87
CA VAL A 169 -3.96 0.54 -1.28
C VAL A 169 -4.14 1.36 -0.01
N LEU A 170 -3.63 0.84 1.10
CA LEU A 170 -3.59 1.55 2.37
C LEU A 170 -2.41 2.52 2.39
N HIS A 171 -2.69 3.79 2.71
CA HIS A 171 -1.71 4.78 3.14
C HIS A 171 -1.89 5.06 4.63
N THR A 172 -0.78 5.16 5.38
CA THR A 172 -0.83 5.30 6.84
C THR A 172 -0.46 6.69 7.34
N PHE A 173 -0.03 7.60 6.45
CA PHE A 173 0.38 8.96 6.81
C PHE A 173 -0.01 9.98 5.73
N GLY A 174 -0.21 11.23 6.16
CA GLY A 174 -0.48 12.38 5.29
C GLY A 174 0.81 13.05 4.77
N ARG A 175 0.68 14.19 4.10
CA ARG A 175 1.82 14.98 3.60
C ARG A 175 2.70 15.52 4.73
N ASP A 176 2.12 15.74 5.89
CA ASP A 176 2.80 16.20 7.11
C ASP A 176 3.45 15.05 7.91
N LEU A 177 3.47 13.84 7.33
CA LEU A 177 3.96 12.60 7.93
C LEU A 177 3.26 12.18 9.23
N LYS A 178 2.17 12.83 9.61
CA LYS A 178 1.35 12.40 10.73
C LYS A 178 0.56 11.15 10.38
N PHE A 179 0.29 10.32 11.40
CA PHE A 179 -0.54 9.13 11.24
C PHE A 179 -1.93 9.52 10.75
N ASN A 180 -2.22 9.14 9.52
CA ASN A 180 -3.46 9.44 8.83
C ASN A 180 -3.81 8.26 7.90
N PRO A 181 -4.33 7.17 8.47
CA PRO A 181 -4.69 6.00 7.67
C PRO A 181 -5.86 6.35 6.73
N HIS A 182 -5.67 6.05 5.47
CA HIS A 182 -6.67 6.24 4.43
C HIS A 182 -6.43 5.26 3.28
N PHE A 183 -7.47 4.98 2.51
CA PHE A 183 -7.42 4.01 1.43
C PHE A 183 -7.56 4.72 0.09
N HIS A 184 -6.63 4.44 -0.81
CA HIS A 184 -6.74 4.78 -2.22
C HIS A 184 -7.27 3.57 -2.98
N LEU A 185 -8.33 3.76 -3.74
CA LEU A 185 -8.96 2.71 -4.51
C LEU A 185 -9.00 3.07 -5.98
N ILE A 186 -8.68 2.08 -6.82
CA ILE A 186 -9.00 2.11 -8.25
C ILE A 186 -10.16 1.15 -8.43
N VAL A 187 -11.34 1.69 -8.79
CA VAL A 187 -12.59 0.92 -8.91
C VAL A 187 -13.02 0.89 -10.36
N ALA A 188 -13.19 -0.29 -10.92
CA ALA A 188 -13.74 -0.43 -12.27
C ALA A 188 -15.16 0.15 -12.36
N CYS A 189 -15.47 0.85 -13.45
CA CYS A 189 -16.81 1.38 -13.69
C CYS A 189 -17.80 0.27 -14.08
N GLY A 190 -18.02 -0.65 -13.15
CA GLY A 190 -18.89 -1.81 -13.31
C GLY A 190 -18.47 -2.99 -12.45
N GLY A 191 -19.00 -4.16 -12.78
CA GLY A 191 -18.63 -5.39 -12.10
C GLY A 191 -19.17 -6.62 -12.82
N PHE A 192 -18.73 -7.78 -12.37
CA PHE A 192 -19.12 -9.05 -12.93
C PHE A 192 -20.40 -9.58 -12.28
N LYS A 193 -21.32 -10.07 -13.10
CA LYS A 193 -22.44 -10.88 -12.64
C LYS A 193 -21.98 -12.32 -12.34
N ASN A 194 -22.86 -13.10 -11.73
CA ASN A 194 -22.58 -14.52 -11.44
C ASN A 194 -22.37 -15.38 -12.70
N ASP A 195 -22.88 -14.94 -13.86
CA ASP A 195 -22.67 -15.58 -15.15
C ASP A 195 -21.33 -15.21 -15.83
N GLY A 196 -20.47 -14.44 -15.14
CA GLY A 196 -19.20 -13.98 -15.65
C GLY A 196 -19.27 -12.76 -16.58
N THR A 197 -20.48 -12.28 -16.93
CA THR A 197 -20.63 -11.10 -17.79
C THR A 197 -20.32 -9.81 -17.03
N PHE A 198 -19.55 -8.91 -17.65
CA PHE A 198 -19.28 -7.58 -17.10
C PHE A 198 -20.47 -6.64 -17.35
N LYS A 199 -20.91 -5.97 -16.30
CA LYS A 199 -21.96 -4.94 -16.39
C LYS A 199 -21.38 -3.57 -16.06
N LYS A 200 -21.37 -2.67 -17.04
CA LYS A 200 -20.88 -1.30 -16.89
C LYS A 200 -21.83 -0.45 -16.03
N VAL A 201 -21.25 0.41 -15.20
CA VAL A 201 -21.92 1.47 -14.43
C VAL A 201 -21.42 2.82 -14.93
N ASN A 202 -22.33 3.68 -15.34
CA ASN A 202 -21.98 5.00 -15.85
C ASN A 202 -21.81 6.04 -14.72
N TYR A 203 -22.43 5.81 -13.57
CA TYR A 203 -22.46 6.76 -12.46
C TYR A 203 -22.39 6.06 -11.11
N PHE A 204 -21.52 6.57 -10.23
CA PHE A 204 -21.50 6.22 -8.81
C PHE A 204 -22.24 7.28 -8.01
N ASN A 205 -23.16 6.86 -7.15
CA ASN A 205 -23.82 7.77 -6.24
C ASN A 205 -22.88 8.13 -5.08
N TYR A 206 -22.13 9.20 -5.24
CA TYR A 206 -21.16 9.65 -4.22
C TYR A 206 -21.84 10.13 -2.93
N ASP A 207 -23.07 10.64 -3.01
CA ASP A 207 -23.80 11.08 -1.82
C ASP A 207 -24.15 9.89 -0.94
N SER A 208 -24.62 8.79 -1.55
CA SER A 208 -24.84 7.55 -0.79
C SER A 208 -23.57 6.96 -0.18
N LEU A 209 -22.40 7.15 -0.82
CA LEU A 209 -21.11 6.71 -0.29
C LEU A 209 -20.62 7.55 0.89
N ARG A 210 -21.06 8.82 1.01
CA ARG A 210 -20.70 9.71 2.13
C ARG A 210 -21.56 9.47 3.37
N LEU A 211 -22.77 8.97 3.19
CA LEU A 211 -23.76 8.74 4.26
C LEU A 211 -23.70 7.33 4.86
N SER A 212 -22.85 6.47 4.30
CA SER A 212 -22.66 5.08 4.75
C SER A 212 -21.47 4.98 5.68
#